data_ff755409069ec04c8af22e8d8aeafb57
#
_entry.id   ff755409069ec04c8af22e8d8aeafb57
#
_cell.length_a   1.000
_cell.length_b   1.000
_cell.length_c   1.000
_cell.angle_alpha   90.00
_cell.angle_beta   90.00
_cell.angle_gamma   90.00
#
_symmetry.space_group_name_H-M   'P 1'
#
loop_
_entity.id
_entity.type
_entity.pdbx_description
1 polymer ?
#
loop_
_entity_poly.entity_id
_entity_poly.type
_entity_poly.pdbx_seq_one_letter_code
_entity_poly.pdbx_strand_id
1 'polypeptide(L)'
;MQIKIKKPTVAAINLTDKQLTLVETIRHHLRHRQVETVVPLKGINQVKLQLPKPDTPGQLHVSYRVEKAAPEQKLTVAFLDSDLSFIQPLQERLKQQVEKNKQWGEDDFVANGQLIMQYLKMRDAGLLTNEEFEAKKREILQLDES
;
A
#
# COMPACT_ATOMS: atom_id res chain seq x y z
N MET A 1 13.35 -3.20 -8.85
CA MET A 1 12.95 -4.55 -9.32
C MET A 1 11.97 -4.42 -10.47
N GLN A 2 12.27 -5.04 -11.58
CA GLN A 2 11.41 -5.05 -12.75
C GLN A 2 11.09 -6.49 -13.15
N ILE A 3 9.82 -6.75 -13.43
CA ILE A 3 9.35 -8.07 -13.85
C ILE A 3 8.50 -7.87 -15.11
N LYS A 4 8.76 -8.68 -16.13
CA LYS A 4 7.97 -8.69 -17.37
C LYS A 4 7.25 -10.00 -17.50
N ILE A 5 5.94 -9.94 -17.69
CA ILE A 5 5.07 -11.11 -17.86
C ILE A 5 4.49 -11.06 -19.28
N LYS A 6 4.56 -12.18 -19.98
CA LYS A 6 4.05 -12.29 -21.35
C LYS A 6 2.70 -12.98 -21.42
N LYS A 7 2.44 -13.91 -20.54
CA LYS A 7 1.20 -14.70 -20.51
C LYS A 7 0.71 -14.87 -19.08
N PRO A 8 -0.58 -14.94 -18.83
CA PRO A 8 -1.68 -14.90 -19.80
C PRO A 8 -1.92 -13.51 -20.39
N THR A 9 -1.44 -12.46 -19.74
CA THR A 9 -1.58 -11.08 -20.18
C THR A 9 -0.19 -10.41 -20.19
N VAL A 10 0.09 -9.58 -21.17
CA VAL A 10 1.35 -8.83 -21.20
C VAL A 10 1.31 -7.76 -20.10
N ALA A 11 2.23 -7.85 -19.17
CA ALA A 11 2.31 -6.95 -18.03
C ALA A 11 3.77 -6.65 -17.69
N ALA A 12 4.01 -5.46 -17.19
CA ALA A 12 5.30 -5.07 -16.64
C ALA A 12 5.09 -4.54 -15.23
N ILE A 13 5.87 -5.08 -14.29
CA ILE A 13 5.81 -4.69 -12.88
C ILE A 13 7.12 -3.98 -12.54
N ASN A 14 7.03 -2.82 -11.93
CA ASN A 14 8.17 -2.08 -11.43
C ASN A 14 7.97 -1.75 -9.96
N LEU A 15 8.91 -2.17 -9.12
CA LEU A 15 8.90 -1.90 -7.68
C LEU A 15 10.05 -0.95 -7.36
N THR A 16 9.70 0.19 -6.79
CA THR A 16 10.66 1.17 -6.25
C THR A 16 10.52 1.23 -4.73
N ASP A 17 11.28 2.10 -4.08
CA ASP A 17 11.20 2.30 -2.62
C ASP A 17 9.88 2.92 -2.17
N LYS A 18 9.14 3.52 -3.10
CA LYS A 18 7.94 4.30 -2.77
C LYS A 18 6.65 3.72 -3.33
N GLN A 19 6.72 2.99 -4.45
CA GLN A 19 5.52 2.55 -5.14
C GLN A 19 5.74 1.29 -5.96
N LEU A 20 4.64 0.59 -6.19
CA LEU A 20 4.55 -0.53 -7.11
C LEU A 20 3.76 -0.08 -8.33
N THR A 21 4.32 -0.23 -9.51
CA THR A 21 3.66 0.14 -10.76
C THR A 21 3.40 -1.10 -11.60
N LEU A 22 2.18 -1.25 -12.07
CA LEU A 22 1.79 -2.31 -13.00
C LEU A 22 1.32 -1.66 -14.30
N VAL A 23 1.94 -2.05 -15.40
CA VAL A 23 1.50 -1.63 -16.75
C VAL A 23 1.03 -2.88 -17.48
N GLU A 24 -0.26 -2.95 -17.78
CA GLU A 24 -0.85 -4.04 -18.53
C GLU A 24 -1.13 -3.61 -19.95
N THR A 25 -0.83 -4.49 -20.91
CA THR A 25 -1.20 -4.28 -22.30
C THR A 25 -2.47 -5.06 -22.59
N ILE A 26 -3.56 -4.36 -22.86
CA ILE A 26 -4.84 -4.94 -23.20
C ILE A 26 -5.02 -4.89 -24.70
N ARG A 27 -5.26 -6.06 -25.29
CA ARG A 27 -5.56 -6.19 -26.72
C ARG A 27 -7.06 -6.27 -26.91
N HIS A 28 -7.60 -5.35 -27.70
CA HIS A 28 -9.00 -5.37 -28.07
C HIS A 28 -9.09 -5.16 -29.60
N HIS A 29 -9.46 -6.21 -30.32
CA HIS A 29 -9.43 -6.27 -31.79
C HIS A 29 -8.03 -5.97 -32.32
N LEU A 30 -7.88 -4.96 -33.18
CA LEU A 30 -6.59 -4.56 -33.76
C LEU A 30 -5.89 -3.46 -32.96
N ARG A 31 -6.46 -3.06 -31.81
CA ARG A 31 -5.91 -1.99 -30.97
C ARG A 31 -5.24 -2.54 -29.72
N HIS A 32 -4.13 -1.92 -29.35
CA HIS A 32 -3.45 -2.19 -28.08
C HIS A 32 -3.63 -0.99 -27.16
N ARG A 33 -4.02 -1.23 -25.94
CA ARG A 33 -4.15 -0.20 -24.92
C ARG A 33 -3.30 -0.60 -23.72
N GLN A 34 -2.52 0.35 -23.23
CA GLN A 34 -1.79 0.18 -21.99
C GLN A 34 -2.56 0.81 -20.83
N VAL A 35 -2.67 0.07 -19.73
CA VAL A 35 -3.30 0.54 -18.50
C VAL A 35 -2.25 0.51 -17.41
N GLU A 36 -1.98 1.66 -16.80
CA GLU A 36 -1.03 1.78 -15.72
C GLU A 36 -1.76 1.89 -14.38
N THR A 37 -1.33 1.09 -13.41
CA THR A 37 -1.82 1.15 -12.04
C THR A 37 -0.65 1.44 -11.12
N VAL A 38 -0.76 2.47 -10.29
CA VAL A 38 0.26 2.85 -9.32
C VAL A 38 -0.26 2.59 -7.92
N VAL A 39 0.50 1.80 -7.15
CA VAL A 39 0.16 1.42 -5.79
C VAL A 39 1.18 2.03 -4.84
N PRO A 40 0.78 2.95 -3.95
CA PRO A 40 1.70 3.49 -2.95
C PRO A 40 2.02 2.40 -1.93
N LEU A 41 3.31 2.17 -1.66
CA LEU A 41 3.72 1.12 -0.73
C LEU A 41 3.19 1.35 0.68
N LYS A 42 3.07 2.61 1.10
CA LYS A 42 2.51 2.95 2.42
C LYS A 42 1.04 2.60 2.57
N GLY A 43 0.33 2.41 1.46
CA GLY A 43 -1.09 2.08 1.46
C GLY A 43 -1.40 0.60 1.38
N ILE A 44 -0.39 -0.26 1.20
CA ILE A 44 -0.59 -1.71 1.07
C ILE A 44 -0.96 -2.29 2.43
N ASN A 45 -2.05 -3.04 2.49
CA ASN A 45 -2.52 -3.66 3.73
C ASN A 45 -2.59 -5.19 3.68
N GLN A 46 -2.62 -5.79 2.48
CA GLN A 46 -2.69 -7.24 2.35
C GLN A 46 -2.07 -7.70 1.03
N VAL A 47 -1.36 -8.83 1.08
CA VAL A 47 -0.77 -9.47 -0.11
C VAL A 47 -1.10 -10.95 -0.04
N LYS A 48 -1.71 -11.50 -1.10
CA LYS A 48 -2.04 -12.91 -1.22
C LYS A 48 -1.48 -13.49 -2.52
N LEU A 49 -0.93 -14.68 -2.45
CA LEU A 49 -0.44 -15.39 -3.62
C LEU A 49 -1.24 -16.68 -3.80
N GLN A 50 -1.82 -16.84 -4.99
CA GLN A 50 -2.41 -18.09 -5.43
C GLN A 50 -1.44 -18.75 -6.40
N LEU A 51 -0.98 -19.96 -6.07
CA LEU A 51 -0.02 -20.67 -6.91
C LEU A 51 -0.66 -21.13 -8.23
N PRO A 52 0.11 -21.12 -9.34
CA PRO A 52 -0.41 -21.60 -10.61
C PRO A 52 -0.60 -23.10 -10.59
N LYS A 53 -1.62 -23.57 -11.31
CA LYS A 53 -1.91 -24.97 -11.56
C LYS A 53 -1.70 -25.25 -13.05
N PRO A 54 -1.60 -26.53 -13.48
CA PRO A 54 -1.38 -26.85 -14.90
C PRO A 54 -2.42 -26.23 -15.84
N ASP A 55 -3.66 -26.09 -15.39
CA ASP A 55 -4.78 -25.57 -16.17
C ASP A 55 -5.24 -24.18 -15.77
N THR A 56 -4.63 -23.59 -14.71
CA THR A 56 -5.07 -22.32 -14.16
C THR A 56 -3.86 -21.42 -13.85
N PRO A 57 -3.82 -20.19 -14.35
CA PRO A 57 -2.76 -19.25 -13.99
C PRO A 57 -2.76 -18.95 -12.48
N GLY A 58 -1.56 -18.66 -11.95
CA GLY A 58 -1.45 -18.12 -10.62
C GLY A 58 -1.90 -16.66 -10.57
N GLN A 59 -2.16 -16.16 -9.38
CA GLN A 59 -2.57 -14.78 -9.18
C GLN A 59 -1.88 -14.18 -7.96
N LEU A 60 -1.39 -12.97 -8.11
CA LEU A 60 -0.91 -12.16 -7.00
C LEU A 60 -1.93 -11.06 -6.75
N HIS A 61 -2.47 -11.02 -5.53
CA HIS A 61 -3.47 -10.02 -5.12
C HIS A 61 -2.84 -9.08 -4.11
N VAL A 62 -2.94 -7.78 -4.38
CA VAL A 62 -2.45 -6.73 -3.49
C VAL A 62 -3.62 -5.82 -3.15
N SER A 63 -3.97 -5.72 -1.87
CA SER A 63 -5.01 -4.82 -1.39
C SER A 63 -4.36 -3.56 -0.84
N TYR A 64 -4.86 -2.39 -1.24
CA TYR A 64 -4.24 -1.12 -0.89
C TYR A 64 -5.25 0.01 -0.85
N ARG A 65 -4.84 1.12 -0.24
CA ARG A 65 -5.56 2.39 -0.26
C ARG A 65 -4.61 3.49 -0.71
N VAL A 66 -5.07 4.36 -1.59
CA VAL A 66 -4.26 5.51 -2.04
C VAL A 66 -4.15 6.58 -0.96
N GLU A 67 -5.15 6.64 -0.07
CA GLU A 67 -5.21 7.54 1.08
C GLU A 67 -5.95 6.84 2.22
N LYS A 68 -5.81 7.33 3.45
CA LYS A 68 -6.49 6.74 4.61
C LYS A 68 -8.01 6.68 4.46
N ALA A 69 -8.60 7.73 3.90
CA ALA A 69 -10.05 7.83 3.72
C ALA A 69 -10.54 7.24 2.39
N ALA A 70 -9.63 6.81 1.52
CA ALA A 70 -10.01 6.24 0.22
C ALA A 70 -10.55 4.82 0.39
N PRO A 71 -11.42 4.36 -0.52
CA PRO A 71 -11.86 2.97 -0.51
C PRO A 71 -10.70 2.02 -0.81
N GLU A 72 -10.79 0.82 -0.26
CA GLU A 72 -9.81 -0.23 -0.52
C GLU A 72 -9.89 -0.66 -1.98
N GLN A 73 -8.74 -0.74 -2.63
CA GLN A 73 -8.61 -1.22 -4.00
C GLN A 73 -7.79 -2.50 -4.03
N LYS A 74 -7.92 -3.25 -5.10
CA LYS A 74 -7.23 -4.51 -5.27
C LYS A 74 -6.52 -4.54 -6.61
N LEU A 75 -5.22 -4.83 -6.58
CA LEU A 75 -4.43 -5.11 -7.77
C LEU A 75 -4.30 -6.61 -7.93
N THR A 76 -4.58 -7.14 -9.11
CA THR A 76 -4.43 -8.56 -9.42
C THR A 76 -3.51 -8.73 -10.61
N VAL A 77 -2.49 -9.58 -10.46
CA VAL A 77 -1.57 -9.93 -11.52
C VAL A 77 -1.65 -11.42 -11.74
N ALA A 78 -1.99 -11.83 -12.97
CA ALA A 78 -1.99 -13.24 -13.36
C ALA A 78 -0.64 -13.62 -13.97
N PHE A 79 -0.15 -14.81 -13.68
CA PHE A 79 1.14 -15.29 -14.17
C PHE A 79 1.14 -16.81 -14.34
N LEU A 80 2.06 -17.34 -15.12
CA LEU A 80 2.22 -18.76 -15.29
C LEU A 80 3.35 -19.28 -14.40
N ASP A 81 3.44 -20.60 -14.28
CA ASP A 81 4.46 -21.26 -13.43
C ASP A 81 5.88 -20.83 -13.79
N SER A 82 6.15 -20.54 -15.05
CA SER A 82 7.47 -20.08 -15.50
C SER A 82 7.90 -18.75 -14.89
N ASP A 83 6.95 -17.93 -14.44
CA ASP A 83 7.22 -16.61 -13.84
C ASP A 83 7.19 -16.63 -12.31
N LEU A 84 6.88 -17.78 -11.71
CA LEU A 84 6.74 -17.91 -10.25
C LEU A 84 8.02 -17.51 -9.53
N SER A 85 9.19 -17.86 -10.08
CA SER A 85 10.49 -17.52 -9.48
C SER A 85 10.74 -16.01 -9.41
N PHE A 86 10.09 -15.21 -10.26
CA PHE A 86 10.14 -13.75 -10.20
C PHE A 86 9.08 -13.16 -9.29
N ILE A 87 7.92 -13.81 -9.23
CA ILE A 87 6.79 -13.34 -8.43
C ILE A 87 7.00 -13.58 -6.93
N GLN A 88 7.60 -14.70 -6.55
CA GLN A 88 7.83 -15.03 -5.14
C GLN A 88 8.69 -13.98 -4.40
N PRO A 89 9.83 -13.52 -4.95
CA PRO A 89 10.60 -12.45 -4.30
C PRO A 89 9.81 -11.15 -4.19
N LEU A 90 8.98 -10.83 -5.19
CA LEU A 90 8.11 -9.67 -5.15
C LEU A 90 7.09 -9.78 -4.01
N GLN A 91 6.45 -10.94 -3.88
CA GLN A 91 5.52 -11.21 -2.79
C GLN A 91 6.18 -11.01 -1.42
N GLU A 92 7.38 -11.54 -1.24
CA GLU A 92 8.11 -11.42 0.03
C GLU A 92 8.40 -9.96 0.38
N ARG A 93 8.83 -9.16 -0.60
CA ARG A 93 9.09 -7.74 -0.38
C ARG A 93 7.81 -6.98 -0.04
N LEU A 94 6.71 -7.31 -0.69
CA LEU A 94 5.41 -6.68 -0.41
C LEU A 94 4.87 -7.08 0.96
N LYS A 95 5.07 -8.33 1.37
CA LYS A 95 4.71 -8.78 2.73
C LYS A 95 5.50 -8.03 3.79
N GLN A 96 6.80 -7.83 3.57
CA GLN A 96 7.63 -7.04 4.48
C GLN A 96 7.12 -5.61 4.59
N GLN A 97 6.66 -5.04 3.49
CA GLN A 97 6.07 -3.70 3.51
C GLN A 97 4.77 -3.66 4.32
N VAL A 98 3.92 -4.68 4.20
CA VAL A 98 2.70 -4.79 5.01
C VAL A 98 3.04 -4.80 6.51
N GLU A 99 4.06 -5.57 6.90
CA GLU A 99 4.49 -5.62 8.29
C GLU A 99 5.05 -4.28 8.78
N LYS A 100 5.85 -3.61 7.96
CA LYS A 100 6.32 -2.25 8.27
C LYS A 100 5.17 -1.27 8.47
N ASN A 101 4.17 -1.34 7.60
CA ASN A 101 3.02 -0.44 7.69
C ASN A 101 2.24 -0.65 8.99
N LYS A 102 2.12 -1.90 9.45
CA LYS A 102 1.49 -2.22 10.74
C LYS A 102 2.31 -1.68 11.91
N GLN A 103 3.62 -1.94 11.92
CA GLN A 103 4.50 -1.50 13.01
C GLN A 103 4.55 0.02 13.12
N TRP A 104 4.66 0.72 11.99
CA TRP A 104 4.70 2.18 12.00
C TRP A 104 3.38 2.78 12.49
N GLY A 105 2.25 2.15 12.17
CA GLY A 105 0.96 2.60 12.68
C GLY A 105 0.87 2.48 14.20
N GLU A 106 1.39 1.39 14.77
CA GLU A 106 1.43 1.18 16.22
C GLU A 106 2.40 2.15 16.91
N ASP A 107 3.61 2.30 16.37
CA ASP A 107 4.62 3.22 16.91
C ASP A 107 4.14 4.68 16.85
N ASP A 108 3.53 5.09 15.76
CA ASP A 108 2.95 6.41 15.61
C ASP A 108 1.83 6.64 16.61
N PHE A 109 1.00 5.64 16.86
CA PHE A 109 -0.09 5.74 17.83
C PHE A 109 0.46 5.99 19.23
N VAL A 110 1.49 5.25 19.65
CA VAL A 110 2.13 5.42 20.97
C VAL A 110 2.80 6.79 21.08
N ALA A 111 3.59 7.17 20.06
CA ALA A 111 4.27 8.46 20.03
C ALA A 111 3.28 9.63 20.06
N ASN A 112 2.20 9.53 19.28
CA ASN A 112 1.15 10.54 19.25
C ASN A 112 0.43 10.65 20.58
N GLY A 113 0.16 9.52 21.24
CA GLY A 113 -0.45 9.48 22.55
C GLY A 113 0.42 10.18 23.61
N GLN A 114 1.72 9.93 23.61
CA GLN A 114 2.67 10.60 24.50
C GLN A 114 2.72 12.11 24.27
N LEU A 115 2.73 12.52 23.01
CA LEU A 115 2.76 13.93 22.64
C LEU A 115 1.49 14.65 23.08
N ILE A 116 0.32 14.04 22.91
CA ILE A 116 -0.96 14.58 23.38
C ILE A 116 -0.94 14.74 24.90
N MET A 117 -0.40 13.77 25.63
CA MET A 117 -0.27 13.85 27.09
C MET A 117 0.62 15.02 27.53
N GLN A 118 1.71 15.30 26.81
CA GLN A 118 2.55 16.46 27.08
C GLN A 118 1.78 17.77 26.90
N TYR A 119 1.03 17.91 25.82
CA TYR A 119 0.21 19.10 25.57
C TYR A 119 -0.91 19.25 26.60
N LEU A 120 -1.49 18.15 27.07
CA LEU A 120 -2.48 18.16 28.13
C LEU A 120 -1.90 18.74 29.42
N LYS A 121 -0.70 18.32 29.79
CA LYS A 121 0.00 18.84 30.98
C LYS A 121 0.29 20.33 30.83
N MET A 122 0.67 20.77 29.64
CA MET A 122 0.91 22.18 29.36
C MET A 122 -0.37 23.01 29.49
N ARG A 123 -1.50 22.48 29.02
CA ARG A 123 -2.81 23.11 29.20
C ARG A 123 -3.15 23.26 30.67
N ASP A 124 -3.01 22.17 31.43
CA ASP A 124 -3.34 22.16 32.87
C ASP A 124 -2.42 23.10 33.68
N ALA A 125 -1.19 23.30 33.21
CA ALA A 125 -0.24 24.25 33.80
C ALA A 125 -0.47 25.70 33.35
N GLY A 126 -1.42 25.98 32.50
CA GLY A 126 -1.73 27.31 31.99
C GLY A 126 -0.81 27.79 30.88
N LEU A 127 0.03 26.91 30.29
CA LEU A 127 0.95 27.25 29.21
C LEU A 127 0.28 27.22 27.85
N LEU A 128 -0.85 26.52 27.74
CA LEU A 128 -1.68 26.45 26.54
C LEU A 128 -3.14 26.72 26.91
N THR A 129 -3.86 27.38 26.01
CA THR A 129 -5.31 27.50 26.15
C THR A 129 -5.97 26.18 25.73
N ASN A 130 -7.22 25.99 26.11
CA ASN A 130 -7.97 24.81 25.68
C ASN A 130 -8.11 24.75 24.15
N GLU A 131 -8.30 25.91 23.51
CA GLU A 131 -8.39 26.00 22.05
C GLU A 131 -7.08 25.60 21.37
N GLU A 132 -5.96 26.05 21.90
CA GLU A 132 -4.63 25.68 21.40
C GLU A 132 -4.36 24.18 21.57
N PHE A 133 -4.75 23.60 22.71
CA PHE A 133 -4.65 22.18 22.96
C PHE A 133 -5.46 21.37 21.95
N GLU A 134 -6.71 21.74 21.73
CA GLU A 134 -7.58 21.04 20.77
C GLU A 134 -7.04 21.13 19.34
N ALA A 135 -6.49 22.28 18.95
CA ALA A 135 -5.86 22.47 17.64
C ALA A 135 -4.66 21.54 17.46
N LYS A 136 -3.78 21.44 18.48
CA LYS A 136 -2.62 20.55 18.44
C LYS A 136 -3.01 19.07 18.41
N LYS A 137 -4.03 18.71 19.17
CA LYS A 137 -4.57 17.34 19.19
C LYS A 137 -5.07 16.91 17.83
N ARG A 138 -5.81 17.77 17.13
CA ARG A 138 -6.30 17.49 15.78
C ARG A 138 -5.18 17.33 14.78
N GLU A 139 -4.17 18.21 14.85
CA GLU A 139 -3.00 18.14 14.00
C GLU A 139 -2.26 16.81 14.17
N ILE A 140 -2.02 16.40 15.41
CA ILE A 140 -1.31 15.15 15.74
C ILE A 140 -2.10 13.93 15.26
N LEU A 141 -3.41 13.90 15.47
CA LEU A 141 -4.27 12.79 15.08
C LEU A 141 -4.71 12.87 13.61
N GLN A 142 -4.35 13.94 12.91
CA GLN A 142 -4.71 14.17 11.50
C GLN A 142 -6.23 14.12 11.27
N LEU A 143 -6.99 14.67 12.21
CA LEU A 143 -8.46 14.67 12.16
C LEU A 143 -9.02 15.67 11.16
N ASP A 144 -8.22 16.63 10.72
CA ASP A 144 -8.63 17.68 9.78
C ASP A 144 -8.36 17.30 8.32
N GLU A 145 -7.86 16.10 8.07
CA GLU A 145 -7.70 15.58 6.70
C GLU A 145 -9.08 15.20 6.15
N SER A 146 -9.59 16.05 5.32
CA SER A 146 -10.85 15.82 4.62
C SER A 146 -10.61 15.40 3.19
#